data_06c91822173a37ef06d391050beaa64a
#
_entry.id   06c91822173a37ef06d391050beaa64a
#
_cell.length_a   1.000
_cell.length_b   1.000
_cell.length_c   1.000
_cell.angle_alpha   90.00
_cell.angle_beta   90.00
_cell.angle_gamma   90.00
#
_symmetry.space_group_name_H-M   'P 1'
#
loop_
_entity.id
_entity.type
_entity.pdbx_description
1 polymer ?
#
loop_
_entity_poly.entity_id
_entity_poly.type
_entity_poly.pdbx_seq_one_letter_code
_entity_poly.pdbx_strand_id
1 'polypeptide(L)'
;VELQCTAENHTALRTTRHVDLATLVKATMRLNPDRIIIGEVRGREALDLLKAWNTGHPGGCTTVHANNALAALQRLDQLAQEAGVPSQRALIADTVGLVIHIEGGSRGRRVSELVRVAGLAGDGSFQLEPTAARPTEEEEQL
;
A
#
# COMPACT_ATOMS: atom_id res chain seq x y z
N VAL A 1 3.89 -18.04 5.81
CA VAL A 1 3.74 -16.92 4.86
C VAL A 1 2.29 -16.55 4.80
N GLU A 2 1.97 -15.30 5.11
CA GLU A 2 0.59 -14.81 5.13
C GLU A 2 0.07 -14.55 3.71
N LEU A 3 0.97 -14.17 2.79
CA LEU A 3 0.61 -13.97 1.40
C LEU A 3 0.60 -15.31 0.64
N GLN A 4 -0.53 -15.60 0.03
CA GLN A 4 -0.70 -16.71 -0.90
C GLN A 4 -0.73 -16.16 -2.32
N CYS A 5 0.28 -16.49 -3.12
CA CYS A 5 0.37 -16.07 -4.51
C CYS A 5 0.13 -17.29 -5.42
N THR A 6 -0.83 -17.15 -6.33
CA THR A 6 -1.17 -18.20 -7.31
C THR A 6 -0.50 -17.97 -8.66
N ALA A 7 0.26 -16.88 -8.83
CA ALA A 7 0.99 -16.62 -10.06
C ALA A 7 2.07 -17.69 -10.26
N GLU A 8 2.20 -18.20 -11.48
CA GLU A 8 3.20 -19.20 -11.83
C GLU A 8 4.63 -18.67 -11.65
N ASN A 9 4.86 -17.41 -12.06
CA ASN A 9 6.14 -16.75 -11.90
C ASN A 9 6.12 -15.83 -10.67
N HIS A 10 6.51 -16.35 -9.53
CA HIS A 10 6.67 -15.54 -8.33
C HIS A 10 7.89 -15.94 -7.51
N THR A 11 8.45 -14.99 -6.80
CA THR A 11 9.55 -15.18 -5.86
C THR A 11 9.13 -14.72 -4.47
N ALA A 12 8.99 -15.65 -3.53
CA ALA A 12 8.65 -15.35 -2.14
C ALA A 12 9.93 -15.08 -1.34
N LEU A 13 10.06 -13.86 -0.80
CA LEU A 13 11.16 -13.45 0.06
C LEU A 13 10.68 -13.30 1.51
N ARG A 14 11.56 -13.53 2.46
CA ARG A 14 11.27 -13.41 3.90
C ARG A 14 12.39 -12.68 4.61
N THR A 15 12.03 -11.84 5.58
CA THR A 15 13.00 -11.26 6.52
C THR A 15 13.63 -12.33 7.39
N THR A 16 14.83 -12.07 7.83
CA THR A 16 15.55 -12.91 8.76
C THR A 16 16.14 -12.06 9.88
N ARG A 17 16.83 -12.68 10.82
CA ARG A 17 17.58 -11.97 11.87
C ARG A 17 18.58 -10.94 11.31
N HIS A 18 19.10 -11.16 10.12
CA HIS A 18 20.18 -10.37 9.50
C HIS A 18 19.75 -9.61 8.24
N VAL A 19 18.52 -9.81 7.76
CA VAL A 19 18.00 -9.19 6.54
C VAL A 19 16.65 -8.57 6.84
N ASP A 20 16.62 -7.26 6.91
CA ASP A 20 15.40 -6.50 7.13
C ASP A 20 14.58 -6.32 5.83
N LEU A 21 13.36 -5.79 5.96
CA LEU A 21 12.45 -5.60 4.84
C LEU A 21 12.98 -4.55 3.86
N ALA A 22 13.63 -3.50 4.33
CA ALA A 22 14.22 -2.47 3.47
C ALA A 22 15.32 -3.06 2.55
N THR A 23 16.12 -3.97 3.08
CA THR A 23 17.13 -4.71 2.30
C THR A 23 16.46 -5.60 1.25
N LEU A 24 15.37 -6.30 1.61
CA LEU A 24 14.63 -7.14 0.67
C LEU A 24 13.99 -6.32 -0.46
N VAL A 25 13.38 -5.17 -0.16
CA VAL A 25 12.80 -4.30 -1.19
C VAL A 25 13.86 -3.87 -2.21
N LYS A 26 15.04 -3.45 -1.74
CA LYS A 26 16.15 -3.08 -2.62
C LYS A 26 16.65 -4.26 -3.47
N ALA A 27 16.74 -5.45 -2.88
CA ALA A 27 17.14 -6.65 -3.60
C ALA A 27 16.09 -7.06 -4.65
N THR A 28 14.82 -6.91 -4.33
CA THR A 28 13.70 -7.23 -5.23
C THR A 28 13.78 -6.47 -6.55
N MET A 29 14.17 -5.20 -6.54
CA MET A 29 14.33 -4.40 -7.77
C MET A 29 15.33 -5.00 -8.75
N ARG A 30 16.33 -5.76 -8.27
CA ARG A 30 17.32 -6.45 -9.13
C ARG A 30 16.75 -7.71 -9.79
N LEU A 31 15.62 -8.22 -9.31
CA LEU A 31 14.92 -9.35 -9.91
C LEU A 31 14.02 -8.91 -11.08
N ASN A 32 13.93 -7.59 -11.33
CA ASN A 32 13.10 -6.98 -12.37
C ASN A 32 11.65 -7.48 -12.34
N PRO A 33 10.94 -7.38 -11.21
CA PRO A 33 9.58 -7.88 -11.08
C PRO A 33 8.58 -6.93 -11.76
N ASP A 34 7.50 -7.46 -12.31
CA ASP A 34 6.36 -6.67 -12.79
C ASP A 34 5.63 -6.00 -11.60
N ARG A 35 5.56 -6.68 -10.46
CA ARG A 35 4.86 -6.20 -9.26
C ARG A 35 5.61 -6.56 -7.99
N ILE A 36 5.60 -5.64 -7.04
CA ILE A 36 6.16 -5.83 -5.70
C ILE A 36 5.01 -5.79 -4.70
N ILE A 37 4.80 -6.90 -3.99
CA ILE A 37 3.75 -7.06 -2.99
C ILE A 37 4.40 -7.28 -1.63
N ILE A 38 4.01 -6.47 -0.64
CA ILE A 38 4.50 -6.57 0.73
C ILE A 38 3.30 -6.76 1.65
N GLY A 39 3.38 -7.75 2.54
CA GLY A 39 2.29 -8.05 3.47
C GLY A 39 1.94 -6.86 4.36
N GLU A 40 2.94 -6.14 4.85
CA GLU A 40 2.75 -4.95 5.68
C GLU A 40 4.02 -4.09 5.70
N VAL A 41 3.86 -2.77 5.73
CA VAL A 41 4.94 -1.81 6.02
C VAL A 41 4.77 -1.27 7.44
N ARG A 42 5.87 -1.25 8.20
CA ARG A 42 5.90 -0.83 9.60
C ARG A 42 6.96 0.22 9.93
N GLY A 43 7.85 0.51 8.98
CA GLY A 43 9.00 1.40 9.18
C GLY A 43 9.51 2.01 7.87
N ARG A 44 10.79 2.36 7.88
CA ARG A 44 11.48 3.09 6.81
C ARG A 44 11.44 2.43 5.43
N GLU A 45 11.17 1.14 5.34
CA GLU A 45 11.02 0.40 4.08
C GLU A 45 9.88 0.97 3.20
N ALA A 46 8.95 1.71 3.80
CA ALA A 46 7.88 2.39 3.09
C ALA A 46 8.43 3.32 1.99
N LEU A 47 9.53 4.04 2.26
CA LEU A 47 10.17 4.91 1.28
C LEU A 47 10.72 4.13 0.08
N ASP A 48 11.44 3.05 0.35
CA ASP A 48 12.04 2.22 -0.71
C ASP A 48 10.94 1.56 -1.57
N LEU A 49 9.84 1.13 -0.95
CA LEU A 49 8.68 0.57 -1.64
C LEU A 49 8.00 1.61 -2.54
N LEU A 50 7.71 2.81 -2.03
CA LEU A 50 7.11 3.89 -2.81
C LEU A 50 7.97 4.25 -4.02
N LYS A 51 9.29 4.37 -3.84
CA LYS A 51 10.22 4.62 -4.94
C LYS A 51 10.20 3.49 -5.97
N ALA A 52 10.19 2.23 -5.53
CA ALA A 52 10.14 1.08 -6.43
C ALA A 52 8.85 1.08 -7.26
N TRP A 53 7.70 1.31 -6.65
CA TRP A 53 6.42 1.40 -7.35
C TRP A 53 6.35 2.57 -8.34
N ASN A 54 6.96 3.72 -7.99
CA ASN A 54 6.98 4.91 -8.84
C ASN A 54 7.98 4.80 -10.01
N THR A 55 8.94 3.88 -9.96
CA THR A 55 10.04 3.78 -10.92
C THR A 55 10.06 2.47 -11.72
N GLY A 56 8.92 2.01 -12.19
CA GLY A 56 8.87 0.90 -13.13
C GLY A 56 8.22 -0.39 -12.61
N HIS A 57 7.75 -0.42 -11.35
CA HIS A 57 7.09 -1.59 -10.77
C HIS A 57 5.67 -1.27 -10.26
N PRO A 58 4.76 -0.74 -11.12
CA PRO A 58 3.42 -0.34 -10.71
C PRO A 58 2.54 -1.54 -10.37
N GLY A 59 1.39 -1.28 -9.74
CA GLY A 59 0.35 -2.31 -9.49
C GLY A 59 0.69 -3.26 -8.33
N GLY A 60 1.60 -2.87 -7.46
CA GLY A 60 1.85 -3.56 -6.19
C GLY A 60 0.80 -3.25 -5.14
N CYS A 61 0.87 -3.92 -4.00
CA CYS A 61 0.05 -3.62 -2.84
C CYS A 61 0.79 -3.90 -1.53
N THR A 62 0.35 -3.23 -0.49
CA THR A 62 0.79 -3.47 0.89
C THR A 62 -0.33 -3.15 1.86
N THR A 63 -0.19 -3.54 3.11
CA THR A 63 -1.08 -3.08 4.18
C THR A 63 -0.34 -2.15 5.14
N VAL A 64 -1.11 -1.29 5.79
CA VAL A 64 -0.68 -0.41 6.87
C VAL A 64 -1.79 -0.28 7.89
N HIS A 65 -1.46 -0.26 9.18
CA HIS A 65 -2.46 -0.03 10.22
C HIS A 65 -2.81 1.45 10.33
N ALA A 66 -4.10 1.76 10.14
CA ALA A 66 -4.67 3.10 10.25
C ALA A 66 -6.17 3.03 10.55
N ASN A 67 -6.74 4.16 11.00
CA ASN A 67 -8.15 4.23 11.42
C ASN A 67 -9.11 4.58 10.27
N ASN A 68 -8.60 5.04 9.14
CA ASN A 68 -9.35 5.38 7.92
C ASN A 68 -8.38 5.55 6.74
N ALA A 69 -8.89 5.76 5.54
CA ALA A 69 -8.10 5.89 4.32
C ALA A 69 -7.11 7.08 4.36
N LEU A 70 -7.55 8.25 4.84
CA LEU A 70 -6.67 9.43 4.96
C LEU A 70 -5.55 9.16 5.97
N ALA A 71 -5.88 8.59 7.12
CA ALA A 71 -4.89 8.24 8.14
C ALA A 71 -3.87 7.21 7.62
N ALA A 72 -4.27 6.31 6.72
CA ALA A 72 -3.35 5.36 6.09
C ALA A 72 -2.27 6.06 5.26
N LEU A 73 -2.63 7.06 4.45
CA LEU A 73 -1.68 7.85 3.66
C LEU A 73 -0.77 8.70 4.56
N GLN A 74 -1.33 9.30 5.61
CA GLN A 74 -0.55 10.05 6.60
C GLN A 74 0.44 9.14 7.35
N ARG A 75 -0.01 7.92 7.71
CA ARG A 75 0.87 6.94 8.35
C ARG A 75 1.98 6.49 7.41
N LEU A 76 1.68 6.29 6.15
CA LEU A 76 2.68 5.95 5.13
C LEU A 76 3.74 7.04 4.98
N ASP A 77 3.33 8.33 5.03
CA ASP A 77 4.26 9.47 5.04
C ASP A 77 5.16 9.47 6.28
N GLN A 78 4.60 9.21 7.47
CA GLN A 78 5.37 9.10 8.71
C GLN A 78 6.41 7.98 8.64
N LEU A 79 6.02 6.79 8.15
CA LEU A 79 6.92 5.66 7.98
C LEU A 79 8.05 5.96 6.99
N ALA A 80 7.75 6.64 5.87
CA ALA A 80 8.76 7.05 4.91
C ALA A 80 9.78 8.03 5.53
N GLN A 81 9.33 8.92 6.42
CA GLN A 81 10.19 9.88 7.12
C GLN A 81 11.15 9.19 8.13
N GLU A 82 10.85 7.97 8.59
CA GLU A 82 11.78 7.19 9.42
C GLU A 82 13.10 6.85 8.69
N ALA A 83 13.15 7.02 7.36
CA ALA A 83 14.39 6.94 6.57
C ALA A 83 15.25 8.23 6.65
N GLY A 84 14.88 9.22 7.46
CA GLY A 84 15.62 10.47 7.63
C GLY A 84 15.37 11.49 6.50
N VAL A 85 14.25 11.38 5.79
CA VAL A 85 13.87 12.29 4.69
C VAL A 85 12.69 13.18 5.09
N PRO A 86 12.48 14.33 4.42
CA PRO A 86 11.28 15.14 4.59
C PRO A 86 10.02 14.38 4.20
N SER A 87 8.84 14.99 4.46
CA SER A 87 7.54 14.47 4.04
C SER A 87 7.52 14.09 2.56
N GLN A 88 6.95 12.92 2.27
CA GLN A 88 6.90 12.31 0.94
C GLN A 88 5.48 12.30 0.33
N ARG A 89 4.61 13.23 0.74
CA ARG A 89 3.21 13.28 0.29
C ARG A 89 3.08 13.33 -1.22
N ALA A 90 3.94 14.08 -1.91
CA ALA A 90 3.92 14.13 -3.37
C ALA A 90 4.20 12.75 -3.97
N LEU A 91 5.26 12.07 -3.51
CA LEU A 91 5.57 10.70 -3.95
C LEU A 91 4.43 9.72 -3.66
N ILE A 92 3.78 9.84 -2.50
CA ILE A 92 2.64 8.99 -2.12
C ILE A 92 1.45 9.26 -3.06
N ALA A 93 1.12 10.53 -3.31
CA ALA A 93 0.01 10.91 -4.18
C ALA A 93 0.21 10.47 -5.63
N ASP A 94 1.46 10.47 -6.12
CA ASP A 94 1.81 10.01 -7.47
C ASP A 94 1.82 8.47 -7.60
N THR A 95 2.02 7.77 -6.48
CA THR A 95 2.27 6.32 -6.48
C THR A 95 1.06 5.51 -6.05
N VAL A 96 0.35 5.97 -5.01
CA VAL A 96 -0.80 5.25 -4.44
C VAL A 96 -2.07 5.65 -5.18
N GLY A 97 -2.61 4.75 -6.00
CA GLY A 97 -3.84 5.01 -6.75
C GLY A 97 -5.12 4.74 -5.96
N LEU A 98 -5.10 3.74 -5.06
CA LEU A 98 -6.30 3.26 -4.36
C LEU A 98 -5.99 2.93 -2.90
N VAL A 99 -6.88 3.30 -2.00
CA VAL A 99 -6.86 2.89 -0.60
C VAL A 99 -8.14 2.17 -0.26
N ILE A 100 -8.00 0.99 0.35
CA ILE A 100 -9.11 0.16 0.83
C ILE A 100 -9.00 0.09 2.35
N HIS A 101 -9.95 0.69 3.06
CA HIS A 101 -10.02 0.57 4.51
C HIS A 101 -10.96 -0.57 4.90
N ILE A 102 -10.44 -1.47 5.74
CA ILE A 102 -11.15 -2.68 6.18
C ILE A 102 -11.31 -2.61 7.69
N GLU A 103 -12.56 -2.66 8.14
CA GLU A 103 -12.90 -2.71 9.55
C GLU A 103 -13.21 -4.14 10.01
N GLY A 104 -12.80 -4.46 11.22
CA GLY A 104 -13.24 -5.66 11.93
C GLY A 104 -14.53 -5.42 12.70
N GLY A 105 -15.42 -6.40 12.75
CA GLY A 105 -16.66 -6.33 13.51
C GLY A 105 -17.13 -7.70 13.97
N SER A 106 -18.19 -7.75 14.76
CA SER A 106 -18.77 -9.00 15.31
C SER A 106 -19.23 -9.98 14.21
N ARG A 107 -19.52 -9.49 13.02
CA ARG A 107 -19.93 -10.27 11.84
C ARG A 107 -18.80 -10.53 10.85
N GLY A 108 -17.55 -10.25 11.22
CA GLY A 108 -16.38 -10.40 10.37
C GLY A 108 -15.77 -9.06 9.89
N ARG A 109 -14.95 -9.13 8.85
CA ARG A 109 -14.31 -7.96 8.23
C ARG A 109 -15.19 -7.41 7.12
N ARG A 110 -15.25 -6.09 7.00
CA ARG A 110 -15.94 -5.39 5.91
C ARG A 110 -15.08 -4.27 5.34
N VAL A 111 -15.22 -3.98 4.08
CA VAL A 111 -14.70 -2.76 3.47
C VAL A 111 -15.56 -1.60 3.93
N SER A 112 -14.97 -0.64 4.64
CA SER A 112 -15.68 0.57 5.11
C SER A 112 -15.39 1.79 4.23
N GLU A 113 -14.21 1.84 3.61
CA GLU A 113 -13.87 2.91 2.66
C GLU A 113 -13.14 2.31 1.45
N LEU A 114 -13.50 2.80 0.27
CA LEU A 114 -12.81 2.55 -0.98
C LEU A 114 -12.62 3.89 -1.68
N VAL A 115 -11.39 4.40 -1.69
CA VAL A 115 -11.11 5.74 -2.18
C VAL A 115 -9.95 5.74 -3.17
N ARG A 116 -10.08 6.53 -4.22
CA ARG A 116 -9.01 6.85 -5.16
C ARG A 116 -8.21 8.04 -4.64
N VAL A 117 -6.91 7.98 -4.73
CA VAL A 117 -6.03 9.12 -4.48
C VAL A 117 -5.96 9.95 -5.76
N ALA A 118 -6.52 11.16 -5.72
CA ALA A 118 -6.61 12.06 -6.87
C ALA A 118 -5.42 13.04 -6.96
N GLY A 119 -4.57 13.09 -5.93
CA GLY A 119 -3.42 13.98 -5.87
C GLY A 119 -3.32 14.74 -4.57
N LEU A 120 -2.68 15.91 -4.62
CA LEU A 120 -2.59 16.86 -3.51
C LEU A 120 -3.31 18.16 -3.87
N ALA A 121 -3.98 18.75 -2.87
CA ALA A 121 -4.48 20.11 -2.93
C ALA A 121 -3.33 21.13 -2.81
N GLY A 122 -3.61 22.40 -3.07
CA GLY A 122 -2.64 23.47 -2.99
C GLY A 122 -2.01 23.70 -1.60
N ASP A 123 -2.69 23.23 -0.54
CA ASP A 123 -2.20 23.24 0.84
C ASP A 123 -1.39 21.98 1.23
N GLY A 124 -1.19 21.05 0.28
CA GLY A 124 -0.47 19.80 0.48
C GLY A 124 -1.30 18.69 1.16
N SER A 125 -2.61 18.86 1.31
CA SER A 125 -3.50 17.78 1.77
C SER A 125 -3.81 16.79 0.66
N PHE A 126 -4.02 15.51 1.01
CA PHE A 126 -4.42 14.49 0.04
C PHE A 126 -5.86 14.74 -0.45
N GLN A 127 -6.05 14.68 -1.75
CA GLN A 127 -7.35 14.69 -2.39
C GLN A 127 -7.83 13.26 -2.60
N LEU A 128 -8.95 12.91 -1.96
CA LEU A 128 -9.52 11.56 -1.99
C LEU A 128 -10.91 11.60 -2.64
N GLU A 129 -11.13 10.70 -3.57
CA GLU A 129 -12.41 10.53 -4.24
C GLU A 129 -13.01 9.18 -3.87
N PRO A 130 -14.23 9.13 -3.30
CA PRO A 130 -14.93 7.88 -3.07
C PRO A 130 -15.09 7.11 -4.38
N THR A 131 -14.76 5.83 -4.35
CA THR A 131 -15.03 4.92 -5.47
C THR A 131 -16.23 4.08 -5.09
N ALA A 132 -17.29 4.10 -5.89
CA ALA A 132 -18.42 3.21 -5.67
C ALA A 132 -17.94 1.77 -5.82
N ALA A 133 -18.01 0.97 -4.74
CA ALA A 133 -17.93 -0.46 -4.87
C ALA A 133 -19.06 -0.89 -5.81
N ARG A 134 -18.78 -1.59 -6.91
CA ARG A 134 -19.86 -2.25 -7.66
C ARG A 134 -20.53 -3.21 -6.67
N PRO A 135 -21.87 -3.18 -6.52
CA PRO A 135 -22.57 -4.21 -5.78
C PRO A 135 -22.16 -5.56 -6.38
N THR A 136 -21.81 -6.51 -5.53
CA THR A 136 -21.68 -7.89 -5.98
C THR A 136 -23.05 -8.36 -6.43
N GLU A 137 -23.14 -9.10 -7.55
CA GLU A 137 -24.38 -9.58 -8.17
C GLU A 137 -25.33 -10.35 -7.21
N GLU A 138 -24.89 -10.63 -5.99
CA GLU A 138 -25.67 -11.27 -4.93
C GLU A 138 -26.60 -10.29 -4.17
N GLU A 139 -26.44 -8.96 -4.28
CA GLU A 139 -27.30 -7.97 -3.63
C GLU A 139 -28.51 -7.54 -4.50
N GLU A 140 -28.55 -7.90 -5.77
CA GLU A 140 -29.69 -7.62 -6.68
C GLU A 140 -30.84 -8.65 -6.60
N GLN A 141 -30.75 -9.68 -5.75
CA GLN A 141 -31.77 -10.74 -5.64
C GLN A 141 -32.51 -10.79 -4.30
N LEU A 142 -32.58 -9.67 -3.54
CA LEU A 142 -33.42 -9.57 -2.33
C LEU A 142 -34.52 -8.54 -2.47
#